data_fa65c902a108e34946b552632a6ea33e
#
_entry.id   fa65c902a108e34946b552632a6ea33e
#
_cell.length_a   1.000
_cell.length_b   1.000
_cell.length_c   1.000
_cell.angle_alpha   90.00
_cell.angle_beta   90.00
_cell.angle_gamma   90.00
#
_symmetry.space_group_name_H-M   'P 1'
#
loop_
_entity.id
_entity.type
_entity.pdbx_description
1 polymer ?
#
loop_
_entity_poly.entity_id
_entity_poly.type
_entity_poly.pdbx_seq_one_letter_code
_entity_poly.pdbx_strand_id
1 'polypeptide(L)'
;MESGKYFVGTELKIAIKIECDGFDMEVNDWTCTVKKSNKSIVCDKTHNTAHDVDGWYLLIDSSQLGSGRYDLIVDIDVPDVDFPDGLRHETYKQELFYVNAI
;
A
#
# COMPACT_ATOMS: atom_id res chain seq x y z
N MET A 1 -15.18 3.22 8.93
CA MET A 1 -13.95 3.36 9.71
C MET A 1 -13.68 4.82 10.02
N GLU A 2 -13.43 5.09 11.26
CA GLU A 2 -13.13 6.43 11.71
C GLU A 2 -11.73 6.83 11.30
N SER A 3 -11.62 7.75 10.37
CA SER A 3 -10.35 8.34 10.05
C SER A 3 -10.11 9.54 10.94
N GLY A 4 -8.89 10.02 11.03
CA GLY A 4 -8.56 11.18 11.83
C GLY A 4 -8.39 10.91 13.31
N LYS A 5 -8.43 9.65 13.70
CA LYS A 5 -8.25 9.26 15.11
C LYS A 5 -6.87 8.69 15.38
N TYR A 6 -6.01 8.66 14.38
CA TYR A 6 -4.66 8.16 14.57
C TYR A 6 -3.72 9.31 14.96
N PHE A 7 -2.80 9.00 15.84
CA PHE A 7 -1.75 9.94 16.24
C PHE A 7 -0.39 9.36 15.91
N VAL A 8 0.58 10.22 15.70
CA VAL A 8 1.96 9.81 15.42
C VAL A 8 2.43 8.87 16.52
N GLY A 9 3.06 7.76 16.12
CA GLY A 9 3.47 6.69 17.01
C GLY A 9 2.57 5.47 16.95
N THR A 10 1.36 5.62 16.37
CA THR A 10 0.49 4.47 16.18
C THR A 10 1.08 3.52 15.15
N GLU A 11 1.11 2.24 15.49
CA GLU A 11 1.45 1.21 14.51
C GLU A 11 0.18 0.83 13.76
N LEU A 12 0.21 1.01 12.44
CA LEU A 12 -0.98 0.88 11.60
C LEU A 12 -0.95 -0.46 10.87
N LYS A 13 -2.08 -1.13 10.86
CA LYS A 13 -2.29 -2.36 10.09
C LYS A 13 -3.40 -2.08 9.09
N ILE A 14 -3.03 -1.89 7.82
CA ILE A 14 -3.94 -1.40 6.80
C ILE A 14 -4.29 -2.55 5.86
N ALA A 15 -5.55 -2.97 5.87
CA ALA A 15 -6.03 -4.00 4.95
C ALA A 15 -6.03 -3.45 3.52
N ILE A 16 -5.48 -4.23 2.58
CA ILE A 16 -5.45 -3.85 1.18
C ILE A 16 -6.07 -4.94 0.32
N LYS A 17 -6.72 -4.50 -0.75
CA LYS A 17 -7.25 -5.40 -1.76
C LYS A 17 -7.10 -4.74 -3.12
N ILE A 18 -6.35 -5.38 -4.01
CA ILE A 18 -6.12 -4.86 -5.35
C ILE A 18 -6.95 -5.70 -6.30
N GLU A 19 -7.92 -5.06 -6.95
CA GLU A 19 -8.81 -5.71 -7.91
C GLU A 19 -8.59 -5.12 -9.28
N CYS A 20 -8.13 -5.94 -10.20
CA CYS A 20 -7.88 -5.55 -11.57
C CYS A 20 -7.99 -6.80 -12.43
N ASP A 21 -8.59 -6.65 -13.62
CA ASP A 21 -8.75 -7.79 -14.53
C ASP A 21 -7.39 -8.38 -14.89
N GLY A 22 -7.25 -9.68 -14.69
CA GLY A 22 -6.03 -10.39 -15.02
C GLY A 22 -4.95 -10.31 -13.95
N PHE A 23 -5.22 -9.65 -12.82
CA PHE A 23 -4.27 -9.52 -11.73
C PHE A 23 -4.72 -10.32 -10.51
N ASP A 24 -3.79 -11.04 -9.90
CA ASP A 24 -4.03 -11.82 -8.68
C ASP A 24 -2.93 -11.49 -7.68
N MET A 25 -3.29 -10.92 -6.53
CA MET A 25 -2.33 -10.55 -5.49
C MET A 25 -1.49 -11.72 -4.98
N GLU A 26 -2.02 -12.94 -5.05
CA GLU A 26 -1.30 -14.12 -4.56
C GLU A 26 -0.22 -14.58 -5.54
N VAL A 27 -0.41 -14.31 -6.82
CA VAL A 27 0.46 -14.83 -7.89
C VAL A 27 1.34 -13.75 -8.50
N ASN A 28 0.79 -12.56 -8.73
CA ASN A 28 1.49 -11.51 -9.44
C ASN A 28 2.17 -10.55 -8.48
N ASP A 29 3.20 -9.87 -8.95
CA ASP A 29 3.97 -8.95 -8.12
C ASP A 29 3.27 -7.60 -7.97
N TRP A 30 3.37 -7.04 -6.78
CA TRP A 30 2.84 -5.73 -6.47
C TRP A 30 3.69 -5.06 -5.38
N THR A 31 3.62 -3.74 -5.38
CA THR A 31 4.29 -2.91 -4.38
C THR A 31 3.33 -1.83 -3.95
N CYS A 32 3.24 -1.61 -2.65
CA CYS A 32 2.43 -0.55 -2.07
C CYS A 32 3.36 0.41 -1.33
N THR A 33 3.29 1.68 -1.66
CA THR A 33 4.09 2.71 -0.99
C THR A 33 3.15 3.62 -0.22
N VAL A 34 3.35 3.70 1.09
CA VAL A 34 2.62 4.64 1.93
C VAL A 34 3.49 5.89 2.06
N LYS A 35 2.94 7.01 1.66
CA LYS A 35 3.72 8.24 1.49
C LYS A 35 3.10 9.41 2.26
N LYS A 36 3.95 10.20 2.89
CA LYS A 36 3.57 11.47 3.50
C LYS A 36 4.62 12.51 3.09
N SER A 37 4.23 13.47 2.25
CA SER A 37 5.14 14.47 1.69
C SER A 37 6.32 13.79 0.99
N ASN A 38 7.56 14.03 1.45
CA ASN A 38 8.74 13.43 0.83
C ASN A 38 9.24 12.17 1.56
N LYS A 39 8.46 11.68 2.53
CA LYS A 39 8.79 10.44 3.24
C LYS A 39 7.89 9.31 2.76
N SER A 40 8.42 8.10 2.72
CA SER A 40 7.66 6.95 2.26
C SER A 40 8.14 5.67 2.91
N ILE A 41 7.23 4.70 2.96
CA ILE A 41 7.53 3.33 3.38
C ILE A 41 7.05 2.42 2.25
N VAL A 42 7.96 1.62 1.71
CA VAL A 42 7.66 0.69 0.64
C VAL A 42 7.30 -0.66 1.23
N CYS A 43 6.19 -1.21 0.79
CA CYS A 43 5.68 -2.50 1.23
C CYS A 43 5.55 -3.44 0.03
N ASP A 44 5.95 -4.69 0.20
CA ASP A 44 5.74 -5.73 -0.79
C ASP A 44 5.46 -7.04 -0.06
N LYS A 45 5.37 -8.14 -0.79
CA LYS A 45 4.99 -9.43 -0.17
C LYS A 45 5.95 -9.91 0.91
N THR A 46 7.18 -9.37 0.92
CA THR A 46 8.21 -9.81 1.87
C THR A 46 8.64 -8.71 2.84
N HIS A 47 8.13 -7.48 2.66
CA HIS A 47 8.55 -6.34 3.47
C HIS A 47 7.34 -5.54 3.95
N ASN A 48 7.26 -5.31 5.25
CA ASN A 48 6.26 -4.43 5.86
C ASN A 48 4.83 -4.87 5.58
N THR A 49 4.60 -6.18 5.50
CA THR A 49 3.27 -6.72 5.24
C THR A 49 2.99 -7.92 6.13
N ALA A 50 1.71 -8.23 6.27
CA ALA A 50 1.23 -9.47 6.87
C ALA A 50 0.17 -10.06 5.96
N HIS A 51 0.01 -11.37 6.01
CA HIS A 51 -0.92 -12.10 5.17
C HIS A 51 -1.59 -13.19 5.98
N ASP A 52 -2.92 -13.28 5.88
CA ASP A 52 -3.68 -14.34 6.50
C ASP A 52 -4.80 -14.78 5.56
N VAL A 53 -5.75 -15.58 6.08
CA VAL A 53 -6.84 -16.11 5.28
C VAL A 53 -7.74 -14.99 4.72
N ASP A 54 -7.78 -13.84 5.39
CA ASP A 54 -8.61 -12.71 4.97
C ASP A 54 -7.92 -11.79 3.96
N GLY A 55 -6.61 -11.93 3.76
CA GLY A 55 -5.89 -11.16 2.75
C GLY A 55 -4.58 -10.56 3.24
N TRP A 56 -4.23 -9.45 2.64
CA TRP A 56 -2.96 -8.76 2.87
C TRP A 56 -3.15 -7.49 3.66
N TYR A 57 -2.14 -7.16 4.46
CA TYR A 57 -2.13 -5.95 5.30
C TYR A 57 -0.78 -5.26 5.17
N LEU A 58 -0.79 -3.94 5.15
CA LEU A 58 0.42 -3.13 5.24
C LEU A 58 0.69 -2.81 6.71
N LEU A 59 1.92 -2.96 7.13
CA LEU A 59 2.36 -2.69 8.51
C LEU A 59 3.19 -1.43 8.52
N ILE A 60 2.65 -0.35 9.08
CA ILE A 60 3.24 0.98 8.99
C ILE A 60 3.40 1.55 10.40
N ASP A 61 4.65 1.90 10.75
CA ASP A 61 4.91 2.65 11.97
C ASP A 61 4.83 4.14 11.64
N SER A 62 3.78 4.80 12.12
CA SER A 62 3.53 6.19 11.77
C SER A 62 4.62 7.13 12.29
N SER A 63 5.41 6.71 13.27
CA SER A 63 6.53 7.55 13.74
C SER A 63 7.58 7.76 12.65
N GLN A 64 7.64 6.87 11.66
CA GLN A 64 8.60 6.99 10.55
C GLN A 64 8.17 8.03 9.51
N LEU A 65 6.87 8.31 9.43
CA LEU A 65 6.34 9.27 8.46
C LEU A 65 5.97 10.62 9.08
N GLY A 66 5.55 10.60 10.34
CA GLY A 66 5.12 11.80 11.04
C GLY A 66 3.66 12.12 10.78
N SER A 67 3.24 13.31 11.23
CA SER A 67 1.86 13.75 11.08
C SER A 67 1.59 14.29 9.68
N GLY A 68 0.34 14.19 9.23
CA GLY A 68 -0.12 14.71 7.96
C GLY A 68 -0.98 13.73 7.21
N ARG A 69 -1.29 14.07 5.96
CA ARG A 69 -2.06 13.24 5.05
C ARG A 69 -1.19 12.11 4.50
N TYR A 70 -1.69 10.90 4.63
CA TYR A 70 -1.02 9.73 4.06
C TYR A 70 -1.69 9.34 2.76
N ASP A 71 -0.87 9.02 1.76
CA ASP A 71 -1.33 8.53 0.46
C ASP A 71 -0.78 7.13 0.24
N LEU A 72 -1.51 6.35 -0.54
CA LEU A 72 -1.11 5.02 -0.96
C LEU A 72 -0.84 5.03 -2.47
N ILE A 73 0.32 4.56 -2.86
CA ILE A 73 0.67 4.36 -4.26
C ILE A 73 0.82 2.86 -4.48
N VAL A 74 0.03 2.33 -5.41
CA VAL A 74 0.03 0.91 -5.72
C VAL A 74 0.62 0.70 -7.11
N ASP A 75 1.65 -0.13 -7.18
CA ASP A 75 2.29 -0.52 -8.43
C ASP A 75 2.08 -2.01 -8.63
N ILE A 76 1.55 -2.40 -9.80
CA ILE A 76 1.30 -3.79 -10.12
C ILE A 76 1.82 -4.12 -11.51
N ASP A 77 2.17 -5.39 -11.69
CA ASP A 77 2.51 -5.93 -13.00
C ASP A 77 1.42 -6.93 -13.41
N VAL A 78 0.72 -6.62 -14.47
CA VAL A 78 -0.41 -7.43 -14.97
C VAL A 78 0.07 -8.23 -16.17
N PRO A 79 -0.08 -9.55 -16.19
CA PRO A 79 0.27 -10.33 -17.37
C PRO A 79 -0.47 -9.83 -18.61
N ASP A 80 0.26 -9.52 -19.67
CA ASP A 80 -0.31 -8.98 -20.90
C ASP A 80 0.62 -9.28 -22.06
N VAL A 81 0.17 -10.15 -22.96
CA VAL A 81 1.00 -10.62 -24.07
C VAL A 81 1.32 -9.54 -25.12
N ASP A 82 0.59 -8.43 -25.10
CA ASP A 82 0.81 -7.34 -26.04
C ASP A 82 2.05 -6.49 -25.69
N PHE A 83 2.60 -6.68 -24.51
CA PHE A 83 3.76 -5.92 -24.05
C PHE A 83 5.03 -6.74 -24.23
N PRO A 84 6.17 -6.08 -24.53
CA PRO A 84 7.41 -6.80 -24.91
C PRO A 84 7.89 -7.82 -23.88
N ASP A 85 7.73 -7.54 -22.59
CA ASP A 85 8.16 -8.46 -21.54
C ASP A 85 7.01 -9.31 -20.99
N GLY A 86 5.84 -9.24 -21.63
CA GLY A 86 4.66 -9.98 -21.17
C GLY A 86 3.96 -9.40 -19.97
N LEU A 87 4.33 -8.19 -19.56
CA LEU A 87 3.76 -7.54 -18.40
C LEU A 87 3.37 -6.11 -18.71
N ARG A 88 2.22 -5.70 -18.22
CA ARG A 88 1.75 -4.32 -18.28
C ARG A 88 1.84 -3.72 -16.88
N HIS A 89 2.62 -2.66 -16.74
CA HIS A 89 2.78 -1.98 -15.46
C HIS A 89 1.67 -0.95 -15.27
N GLU A 90 1.02 -0.99 -14.10
CA GLU A 90 -0.03 -0.03 -13.75
C GLU A 90 0.28 0.57 -12.39
N THR A 91 0.01 1.87 -12.26
CA THR A 91 0.22 2.61 -11.01
C THR A 91 -1.08 3.30 -10.63
N TYR A 92 -1.49 3.14 -9.38
CA TYR A 92 -2.69 3.78 -8.84
C TYR A 92 -2.33 4.57 -7.60
N LYS A 93 -3.07 5.64 -7.36
CA LYS A 93 -2.90 6.46 -6.17
C LYS A 93 -4.24 6.62 -5.46
N GLN A 94 -4.20 6.49 -4.13
CA GLN A 94 -5.38 6.61 -3.30
C GLN A 94 -5.01 7.38 -2.03
N GLU A 95 -5.90 8.29 -1.61
CA GLU A 95 -5.75 8.94 -0.31
C GLU A 95 -6.17 7.97 0.78
N LEU A 96 -5.39 7.91 1.86
CA LEU A 96 -5.71 7.04 2.99
C LEU A 96 -6.41 7.82 4.09
N PHE A 97 -5.64 8.48 4.93
CA PHE A 97 -6.19 9.15 6.10
C PHE A 97 -5.17 10.17 6.61
N TYR A 98 -5.57 10.91 7.62
CA TYR A 98 -4.73 11.91 8.27
C TYR A 98 -4.23 11.35 9.60
N VAL A 99 -2.95 11.55 9.87
CA VAL A 99 -2.33 11.20 11.15
C VAL A 99 -2.01 12.48 11.89
N ASN A 100 -2.50 12.59 13.10
CA ASN A 100 -2.42 13.82 13.89
C ASN A 100 -1.12 13.86 14.68
N ALA A 101 -0.61 15.07 14.89
CA ALA A 101 0.48 15.29 15.83
C ALA A 101 -0.03 15.12 17.26
N ILE A 102 0.84 14.66 18.13
CA ILE A 102 0.53 14.56 19.56
C ILE A 102 0.68 15.92 20.22
#